data_142abeadbc1dd161ad2a41b4b766a514
#
_entry.id   142abeadbc1dd161ad2a41b4b766a514
#
_cell.length_a   1.000
_cell.length_b   1.000
_cell.length_c   1.000
_cell.angle_alpha   90.00
_cell.angle_beta   90.00
_cell.angle_gamma   90.00
#
_symmetry.space_group_name_H-M   'P 1'
#
loop_
_entity.id
_entity.type
_entity.pdbx_description
1 polymer ?
#
loop_
_entity_poly.entity_id
_entity_poly.type
_entity_poly.pdbx_seq_one_letter_code
_entity_poly.pdbx_strand_id
1 'polypeptide(L)'
;LIKDMQRHPFKQVIMHLDFLRIDATHAIHTNAPIHFLNEEEAIKKGGTVAHHINEIAISCLPADLPEFIEVNVAHLEIGQTLHLSDITLPKGVTSDELAKGESHDQAVATLNAPKGNSDDSEEEAVVEATEE
;
A
#
# COMPACT_ATOMS: atom_id res chain seq x y z
N LEU A 1 -19.38 -0.97 -14.23
CA LEU A 1 -18.12 -0.59 -13.57
C LEU A 1 -17.01 -0.44 -14.62
N ILE A 2 -16.16 0.57 -14.48
CA ILE A 2 -14.92 0.66 -15.25
C ILE A 2 -13.92 -0.28 -14.60
N LYS A 3 -13.37 -1.23 -15.37
CA LYS A 3 -12.41 -2.21 -14.91
C LYS A 3 -10.98 -1.70 -15.09
N ASP A 4 -10.69 -1.12 -16.24
CA ASP A 4 -9.37 -0.56 -16.55
C ASP A 4 -9.50 0.64 -17.49
N MET A 5 -8.54 1.56 -17.40
CA MET A 5 -8.49 2.77 -18.21
C MET A 5 -7.04 3.08 -18.60
N GLN A 6 -6.77 3.04 -19.89
CA GLN A 6 -5.47 3.41 -20.43
C GLN A 6 -5.50 4.87 -20.92
N ARG A 7 -4.62 5.69 -20.36
CA ARG A 7 -4.44 7.10 -20.73
C ARG A 7 -3.16 7.28 -21.55
N HIS A 8 -3.20 8.21 -22.45
CA HIS A 8 -1.99 8.61 -23.21
C HIS A 8 -1.01 9.33 -22.26
N PRO A 9 0.31 9.01 -22.29
CA PRO A 9 1.29 9.55 -21.34
C PRO A 9 1.44 11.08 -21.38
N PHE A 10 1.24 11.71 -22.53
CA PHE A 10 1.42 13.17 -22.71
C PHE A 10 0.14 13.93 -23.05
N LYS A 11 -0.88 13.25 -23.55
CA LYS A 11 -2.13 13.89 -23.96
C LYS A 11 -3.24 13.46 -23.00
N GLN A 12 -4.15 14.37 -22.68
CA GLN A 12 -5.33 14.06 -21.88
C GLN A 12 -6.38 13.32 -22.71
N VAL A 13 -5.97 12.17 -23.27
CA VAL A 13 -6.82 11.32 -24.11
C VAL A 13 -6.84 9.93 -23.54
N ILE A 14 -8.03 9.38 -23.41
CA ILE A 14 -8.24 7.99 -23.02
C ILE A 14 -8.05 7.15 -24.29
N MET A 15 -7.16 6.16 -24.23
CA MET A 15 -6.86 5.27 -25.35
C MET A 15 -7.72 4.02 -25.33
N HIS A 16 -8.00 3.50 -24.14
CA HIS A 16 -8.80 2.30 -23.94
C HIS A 16 -9.62 2.38 -22.66
N LEU A 17 -10.82 1.82 -22.67
CA LEU A 17 -11.70 1.67 -21.52
C LEU A 17 -12.29 0.28 -21.51
N ASP A 18 -12.06 -0.45 -20.43
CA ASP A 18 -12.66 -1.74 -20.19
C ASP A 18 -13.83 -1.62 -19.22
N PHE A 19 -14.97 -2.15 -19.64
CA PHE A 19 -16.18 -2.15 -18.83
C PHE A 19 -16.51 -3.56 -18.36
N LEU A 20 -16.71 -3.71 -17.04
CA LEU A 20 -17.25 -4.90 -16.45
C LEU A 20 -18.76 -4.77 -16.25
N ARG A 21 -19.54 -5.73 -16.78
CA ARG A 21 -20.97 -5.80 -16.47
C ARG A 21 -21.14 -6.32 -15.06
N ILE A 22 -21.90 -5.63 -14.24
CA ILE A 22 -22.16 -5.97 -12.86
C ILE A 22 -23.64 -6.23 -12.64
N ASP A 23 -23.95 -7.18 -11.75
CA ASP A 23 -25.27 -7.46 -11.26
C ASP A 23 -25.36 -7.03 -9.80
N ALA A 24 -26.47 -6.42 -9.40
CA ALA A 24 -26.63 -5.87 -8.04
C ALA A 24 -26.65 -6.94 -6.93
N THR A 25 -26.85 -8.21 -7.30
CA THR A 25 -26.99 -9.32 -6.37
C THR A 25 -25.72 -10.14 -6.18
N HIS A 26 -24.70 -9.92 -7.02
CA HIS A 26 -23.46 -10.68 -6.95
C HIS A 26 -22.33 -9.80 -6.40
N ALA A 27 -21.54 -10.38 -5.49
CA ALA A 27 -20.33 -9.75 -5.00
C ALA A 27 -19.32 -9.62 -6.15
N ILE A 28 -18.63 -8.49 -6.20
CA ILE A 28 -17.56 -8.21 -7.15
C ILE A 28 -16.23 -8.19 -6.42
N HIS A 29 -15.19 -8.70 -7.10
CA HIS A 29 -13.82 -8.63 -6.64
C HIS A 29 -13.13 -7.48 -7.38
N THR A 30 -12.56 -6.55 -6.63
CA THR A 30 -11.88 -5.38 -7.20
C THR A 30 -10.77 -4.92 -6.26
N ASN A 31 -9.85 -4.13 -6.79
CA ASN A 31 -8.83 -3.49 -5.98
C ASN A 31 -9.30 -2.11 -5.57
N ALA A 32 -9.20 -1.80 -4.28
CA ALA A 32 -9.46 -0.46 -3.75
C ALA A 32 -8.14 0.21 -3.37
N PRO A 33 -7.90 1.46 -3.78
CA PRO A 33 -6.71 2.20 -3.37
C PRO A 33 -6.77 2.55 -1.88
N ILE A 34 -5.59 2.61 -1.26
CA ILE A 34 -5.42 3.00 0.14
C ILE A 34 -5.07 4.48 0.19
N HIS A 35 -5.78 5.22 1.06
CA HIS A 35 -5.42 6.59 1.42
C HIS A 35 -4.90 6.60 2.85
N PHE A 36 -3.63 6.91 3.01
CA PHE A 36 -3.01 7.04 4.32
C PHE A 36 -3.31 8.41 4.92
N LEU A 37 -3.86 8.40 6.14
CA LEU A 37 -4.19 9.62 6.89
C LEU A 37 -3.14 9.85 7.98
N ASN A 38 -2.85 11.15 8.25
CA ASN A 38 -1.97 11.60 9.32
C ASN A 38 -0.51 11.12 9.20
N GLU A 39 -0.02 10.95 7.98
CA GLU A 39 1.40 10.62 7.73
C GLU A 39 2.36 11.67 8.31
N GLU A 40 1.96 12.96 8.27
CA GLU A 40 2.76 14.04 8.83
C GLU A 40 3.02 13.87 10.34
N GLU A 41 2.07 13.29 11.08
CA GLU A 41 2.24 13.02 12.51
C GLU A 41 3.23 11.88 12.74
N ALA A 42 3.18 10.85 11.91
CA ALA A 42 4.14 9.75 11.94
C ALA A 42 5.55 10.23 11.59
N ILE A 43 5.69 11.10 10.59
CA ILE A 43 6.96 11.73 10.19
C ILE A 43 7.50 12.66 11.29
N LYS A 44 6.64 13.43 11.99
CA LYS A 44 7.04 14.29 13.13
C LYS A 44 7.63 13.50 14.30
N LYS A 45 7.25 12.23 14.47
CA LYS A 45 7.86 11.31 15.43
C LYS A 45 9.29 10.88 15.04
N GLY A 46 9.78 11.35 13.90
CA GLY A 46 11.15 11.08 13.43
C GLY A 46 11.27 9.82 12.58
N GLY A 47 10.17 9.28 12.04
CA GLY A 47 10.16 8.12 11.16
C GLY A 47 9.92 8.48 9.69
N THR A 48 10.18 7.52 8.82
CA THR A 48 9.77 7.54 7.42
C THR A 48 8.77 6.42 7.19
N VAL A 49 7.57 6.76 6.65
CA VAL A 49 6.56 5.77 6.30
C VAL A 49 6.96 5.09 5.01
N ALA A 50 7.14 3.78 5.06
CA ALA A 50 7.33 2.95 3.88
C ALA A 50 6.01 2.25 3.55
N HIS A 51 5.46 2.53 2.35
CA HIS A 51 4.26 1.90 1.85
C HIS A 51 4.65 0.61 1.12
N HIS A 52 4.10 -0.52 1.55
CA HIS A 52 4.33 -1.82 0.92
C HIS A 52 3.21 -2.16 -0.06
N ILE A 53 1.99 -1.73 0.25
CA ILE A 53 0.80 -1.98 -0.54
C ILE A 53 0.04 -0.66 -0.72
N ASN A 54 -0.34 -0.37 -1.97
CA ASN A 54 -1.11 0.82 -2.31
C ASN A 54 -2.57 0.49 -2.63
N GLU A 55 -2.89 -0.79 -2.84
CA GLU A 55 -4.22 -1.28 -3.20
C GLU A 55 -4.52 -2.57 -2.44
N ILE A 56 -5.77 -2.75 -2.02
CA ILE A 56 -6.24 -3.96 -1.35
C ILE A 56 -7.27 -4.64 -2.24
N ALA A 57 -7.13 -5.96 -2.42
CA ALA A 57 -8.15 -6.78 -3.07
C ALA A 57 -9.34 -6.96 -2.12
N ILE A 58 -10.48 -6.46 -2.55
CA ILE A 58 -11.73 -6.49 -1.78
C ILE A 58 -12.84 -7.19 -2.54
N SER A 59 -13.74 -7.82 -1.80
CA SER A 59 -15.00 -8.37 -2.28
C SER A 59 -16.14 -7.60 -1.63
N CYS A 60 -17.00 -7.01 -2.44
CA CYS A 60 -18.15 -6.23 -1.98
C CYS A 60 -19.31 -6.29 -2.96
N LEU A 61 -20.48 -5.86 -2.52
CA LEU A 61 -21.59 -5.60 -3.43
C LEU A 61 -21.35 -4.29 -4.20
N PRO A 62 -21.85 -4.17 -5.44
CA PRO A 62 -21.69 -2.94 -6.22
C PRO A 62 -22.22 -1.67 -5.56
N ALA A 63 -23.20 -1.81 -4.65
CA ALA A 63 -23.77 -0.70 -3.89
C ALA A 63 -22.84 -0.21 -2.75
N ASP A 64 -21.98 -1.09 -2.23
CA ASP A 64 -21.10 -0.82 -1.10
C ASP A 64 -19.63 -0.62 -1.51
N LEU A 65 -19.39 -0.45 -2.81
CA LEU A 65 -18.05 -0.26 -3.35
C LEU A 65 -17.44 1.09 -2.87
N PRO A 66 -16.36 1.06 -2.07
CA PRO A 66 -15.69 2.27 -1.65
C PRO A 66 -14.80 2.82 -2.77
N GLU A 67 -14.66 4.14 -2.85
CA GLU A 67 -13.71 4.78 -3.77
C GLU A 67 -12.27 4.63 -3.30
N PHE A 68 -12.06 4.61 -1.99
CA PHE A 68 -10.76 4.41 -1.32
C PHE A 68 -10.97 3.85 0.08
N ILE A 69 -9.90 3.30 0.66
CA ILE A 69 -9.87 2.82 2.04
C ILE A 69 -8.94 3.74 2.83
N GLU A 70 -9.50 4.35 3.87
CA GLU A 70 -8.73 5.24 4.75
C GLU A 70 -7.99 4.43 5.81
N VAL A 71 -6.69 4.68 5.92
CA VAL A 71 -5.80 4.02 6.88
C VAL A 71 -5.08 5.08 7.70
N ASN A 72 -5.33 5.08 9.00
CA ASN A 72 -4.71 6.04 9.91
C ASN A 72 -3.36 5.50 10.43
N VAL A 73 -2.28 6.18 10.08
CA VAL A 73 -0.91 5.83 10.48
C VAL A 73 -0.38 6.64 11.67
N ALA A 74 -1.19 7.54 12.26
CA ALA A 74 -0.77 8.38 13.41
C ALA A 74 -0.38 7.56 14.66
N HIS A 75 -0.96 6.36 14.81
CA HIS A 75 -0.73 5.50 15.96
C HIS A 75 0.55 4.67 15.87
N LEU A 76 1.16 4.62 14.67
CA LEU A 76 2.37 3.83 14.48
C LEU A 76 3.56 4.41 15.24
N GLU A 77 4.32 3.52 15.86
CA GLU A 77 5.61 3.81 16.49
C GLU A 77 6.76 3.42 15.55
N ILE A 78 7.93 3.99 15.79
CA ILE A 78 9.12 3.70 14.98
C ILE A 78 9.47 2.20 15.09
N GLY A 79 9.56 1.55 13.93
CA GLY A 79 9.80 0.11 13.83
C GLY A 79 8.53 -0.74 13.85
N GLN A 80 7.35 -0.13 13.97
CA GLN A 80 6.08 -0.84 13.92
C GLN A 80 5.58 -0.99 12.48
N THR A 81 4.99 -2.15 12.22
CA THR A 81 4.36 -2.49 10.93
C THR A 81 2.85 -2.54 11.11
N LEU A 82 2.14 -1.90 10.22
CA LEU A 82 0.68 -2.00 10.10
C LEU A 82 0.33 -3.15 9.18
N HIS A 83 -0.48 -4.07 9.67
CA HIS A 83 -0.98 -5.22 8.92
C HIS A 83 -2.38 -4.97 8.35
N LEU A 84 -2.77 -5.80 7.40
CA LEU A 84 -4.08 -5.71 6.77
C LEU A 84 -5.22 -5.96 7.77
N SER A 85 -4.99 -6.77 8.80
CA SER A 85 -5.93 -7.05 9.90
C SER A 85 -6.25 -5.81 10.77
N ASP A 86 -5.32 -4.85 10.85
CA ASP A 86 -5.49 -3.64 11.65
C ASP A 86 -6.33 -2.55 10.95
N ILE A 87 -6.64 -2.77 9.67
CA ILE A 87 -7.37 -1.79 8.86
C ILE A 87 -8.88 -1.93 9.09
N THR A 88 -9.52 -0.81 9.38
CA THR A 88 -10.98 -0.77 9.51
C THR A 88 -11.62 -0.70 8.14
N LEU A 89 -12.17 -1.82 7.69
CA LEU A 89 -12.93 -1.87 6.44
C LEU A 89 -14.33 -1.28 6.62
N PRO A 90 -14.89 -0.61 5.60
CA PRO A 90 -16.27 -0.14 5.62
C PRO A 90 -17.26 -1.31 5.62
N LYS A 91 -18.51 -1.00 5.95
CA LYS A 91 -19.58 -2.00 6.02
C LYS A 91 -19.83 -2.60 4.64
N GLY A 92 -20.00 -3.92 4.58
CA GLY A 92 -20.28 -4.63 3.35
C GLY A 92 -19.05 -4.96 2.48
N VAL A 93 -17.84 -4.60 2.94
CA VAL A 93 -16.57 -4.88 2.27
C VAL A 93 -15.81 -5.95 3.05
N THR A 94 -15.35 -6.97 2.34
CA THR A 94 -14.47 -8.01 2.89
C THR A 94 -13.16 -8.02 2.11
N SER A 95 -12.05 -8.23 2.80
CA SER A 95 -10.76 -8.41 2.14
C SER A 95 -10.64 -9.86 1.66
N ASP A 96 -10.32 -10.04 0.39
CA ASP A 96 -10.09 -11.37 -0.19
C ASP A 96 -8.86 -12.05 0.42
N GLU A 97 -7.88 -11.27 0.85
CA GLU A 97 -6.66 -11.77 1.45
C GLU A 97 -6.89 -12.28 2.87
N LEU A 98 -7.60 -11.51 3.71
CA LEU A 98 -7.98 -11.97 5.04
C LEU A 98 -8.93 -13.17 5.01
N ALA A 99 -9.77 -13.27 3.96
CA ALA A 99 -10.65 -14.42 3.77
C ALA A 99 -9.89 -15.73 3.48
N LYS A 100 -8.65 -15.64 2.95
CA LYS A 100 -7.77 -16.81 2.70
C LYS A 100 -7.05 -17.30 3.95
N GLY A 101 -7.09 -16.55 5.06
CA GLY A 101 -6.53 -16.91 6.35
C GLY A 101 -5.41 -16.00 6.82
N GLU A 102 -5.04 -16.14 8.11
CA GLU A 102 -4.05 -15.31 8.80
C GLU A 102 -2.65 -15.36 8.18
N SER A 103 -2.33 -16.39 7.41
CA SER A 103 -1.04 -16.48 6.69
C SER A 103 -0.91 -15.49 5.53
N HIS A 104 -2.01 -14.84 5.13
CA HIS A 104 -2.08 -13.83 4.09
C HIS A 104 -2.22 -12.40 4.64
N ASP A 105 -1.96 -12.21 5.94
CA ASP A 105 -1.95 -10.90 6.57
C ASP A 105 -0.69 -10.13 6.16
N GLN A 106 -0.81 -9.36 5.08
CA GLN A 106 0.30 -8.63 4.49
C GLN A 106 0.58 -7.33 5.24
N ALA A 107 1.87 -6.97 5.30
CA ALA A 107 2.29 -5.67 5.79
C ALA A 107 1.86 -4.57 4.81
N VAL A 108 1.10 -3.59 5.28
CA VAL A 108 0.59 -2.48 4.47
C VAL A 108 1.52 -1.28 4.52
N ALA A 109 1.95 -0.91 5.70
CA ALA A 109 2.88 0.19 5.91
C ALA A 109 3.80 -0.08 7.10
N THR A 110 5.03 0.41 7.03
CA THR A 110 6.01 0.33 8.13
C THR A 110 6.56 1.71 8.41
N LEU A 111 6.63 2.10 9.68
CA LEU A 111 7.30 3.31 10.11
C LEU A 111 8.76 3.00 10.44
N ASN A 112 9.67 3.30 9.52
CA ASN A 112 11.09 3.08 9.69
C ASN A 112 11.74 4.26 10.41
N ALA A 113 12.73 3.97 11.28
CA ALA A 113 13.59 5.02 11.81
C ALA A 113 14.34 5.72 10.66
N PRO A 114 14.55 7.04 10.71
CA PRO A 114 15.34 7.73 9.72
C PRO A 114 16.74 7.10 9.70
N LYS A 115 17.15 6.60 8.55
CA LYS A 115 18.51 6.16 8.32
C LYS A 115 19.38 7.42 8.39
N GLY A 116 19.96 7.71 9.56
CA GLY A 116 20.98 8.75 9.67
C GLY A 116 22.02 8.46 8.60
N ASN A 117 22.40 9.49 7.85
CA ASN A 117 23.54 9.43 6.95
C ASN A 117 24.76 8.91 7.72
N SER A 118 24.99 7.61 7.65
CA SER A 118 26.30 7.02 7.83
C SER A 118 26.87 6.81 6.43
N ASP A 119 27.01 7.94 5.73
CA ASP A 119 27.91 8.03 4.60
C ASP A 119 29.26 8.46 5.16
N ASP A 120 30.27 7.76 4.70
CA ASP A 120 31.69 8.05 4.97
C ASP A 120 32.31 7.33 6.18
N SER A 121 32.60 6.03 6.00
CA SER A 121 33.87 5.42 6.42
C SER A 121 33.84 3.90 6.21
N GLU A 122 34.10 3.43 5.00
CA GLU A 122 34.72 2.12 4.71
C GLU A 122 35.03 1.98 3.22
N GLU A 123 35.91 2.85 2.75
CA GLU A 123 36.60 2.60 1.50
C GLU A 123 38.05 3.12 1.64
N GLU A 124 38.85 2.42 2.44
CA GLU A 124 40.30 2.40 2.36
C GLU A 124 40.85 1.28 3.23
N ALA A 125 40.89 0.08 2.72
CA ALA A 125 41.88 -0.93 3.13
C ALA A 125 41.65 -2.23 2.36
N VAL A 126 42.01 -2.31 1.09
CA VAL A 126 42.54 -3.54 0.46
C VAL A 126 43.21 -3.17 -0.87
N VAL A 127 44.36 -2.57 -0.81
CA VAL A 127 45.38 -2.69 -1.87
C VAL A 127 46.73 -2.61 -1.19
N GLU A 128 47.23 -3.74 -0.74
CA GLU A 128 48.65 -4.02 -0.67
C GLU A 128 48.87 -5.45 -0.17
N ALA A 129 49.11 -6.34 -1.04
CA ALA A 129 49.99 -7.50 -0.88
C ALA A 129 49.76 -8.49 -2.01
N THR A 130 50.50 -8.32 -3.11
CA THR A 130 51.06 -9.45 -3.87
C THR A 130 52.10 -8.91 -4.84
N GLU A 131 53.30 -8.74 -4.32
CA GLU A 131 54.53 -8.86 -5.08
C GLU A 131 55.48 -9.74 -4.25
N GLU A 132 55.64 -11.00 -4.68
CA GLU A 132 56.87 -11.75 -4.79
C GLU A 132 56.59 -13.08 -5.49
#